data_645f7264f8c02cd9371e285027e262c4
#
_entry.id   645f7264f8c02cd9371e285027e262c4
#
_cell.length_a   1.000
_cell.length_b   1.000
_cell.length_c   1.000
_cell.angle_alpha   90.00
_cell.angle_beta   90.00
_cell.angle_gamma   90.00
#
_symmetry.space_group_name_H-M   'P 1'
#
loop_
_entity.id
_entity.type
_entity.pdbx_description
1 polymer ?
#
loop_
_entity_poly.entity_id
_entity_poly.type
_entity_poly.pdbx_seq_one_letter_code
_entity_poly.pdbx_strand_id
1 'polypeptide(L)'
;TAFEEFLDFIKNAKEATSTSPSGRNYSHYKSLSQGDHCYLRTIHGILETALQHNIVLQRWKSTVTTLIEKDDGKPCIHRMRAIHIIESEVQFIAKLFYVRKLMRNAEKNNLITDEQYGGRNRRQAQTAVINKILYYNLSRQMRMTSAFIDIDARACYDRIVTSLSGLEGRKWGAPYKLSNFTTAFIESQEYKIRTGFGISKDTYEYSDAQPTQGSGQGIAWAGPRWINSSDTCSRIMRKYCAGVHYHDPCGGNEVRKCSDYFIDDTATAITQNTLQSDNDIFQQAQHDEQTHAYTLNAMGHRIENAKSGYYILHFVRDKILPSCGLIHEMEGSITIQEAFDSEPVVMKRLQPFQAHRTLGCHVAINGQSRRQFIVLKKKIQEWAT
;
A
#
# COMPACT_ATOMS: atom_id res chain seq x y z
N THR A 1 -20.90 -15.87 10.79
CA THR A 1 -19.79 -16.71 11.31
C THR A 1 -20.31 -17.70 12.31
N ALA A 2 -19.77 -18.95 12.34
CA ALA A 2 -20.06 -19.84 13.45
C ALA A 2 -19.52 -19.24 14.75
N PHE A 3 -20.24 -19.41 15.86
CA PHE A 3 -19.81 -18.88 17.14
C PHE A 3 -18.44 -19.42 17.57
N GLU A 4 -18.15 -20.67 17.26
CA GLU A 4 -16.88 -21.35 17.56
C GLU A 4 -15.68 -20.65 16.88
N GLU A 5 -15.87 -20.18 15.66
CA GLU A 5 -14.83 -19.42 14.93
C GLU A 5 -14.60 -18.03 15.57
N PHE A 6 -15.68 -17.39 16.01
CA PHE A 6 -15.60 -16.13 16.77
C PHE A 6 -14.89 -16.33 18.10
N LEU A 7 -15.24 -17.39 18.84
CA LEU A 7 -14.64 -17.74 20.11
C LEU A 7 -13.14 -18.02 19.97
N ASP A 8 -12.74 -18.82 18.95
CA ASP A 8 -11.33 -19.05 18.65
C ASP A 8 -10.59 -17.74 18.34
N PHE A 9 -11.23 -16.86 17.55
CA PHE A 9 -10.66 -15.55 17.27
C PHE A 9 -10.39 -14.73 18.53
N ILE A 10 -11.36 -14.68 19.47
CA ILE A 10 -11.22 -13.93 20.73
C ILE A 10 -10.15 -14.54 21.62
N LYS A 11 -10.09 -15.87 21.78
CA LYS A 11 -9.06 -16.57 22.57
C LYS A 11 -7.63 -16.23 22.10
N ASN A 12 -7.46 -16.08 20.79
CA ASN A 12 -6.16 -15.80 20.16
C ASN A 12 -5.91 -14.31 19.90
N ALA A 13 -6.79 -13.41 20.38
CA ALA A 13 -6.60 -11.97 20.18
C ALA A 13 -5.39 -11.44 20.95
N LYS A 14 -4.57 -10.60 20.29
CA LYS A 14 -3.45 -9.91 20.94
C LYS A 14 -4.00 -8.77 21.80
N GLU A 15 -3.62 -8.74 23.07
CA GLU A 15 -4.11 -7.77 24.06
C GLU A 15 -3.35 -6.45 24.05
N ALA A 16 -2.10 -6.45 23.63
CA ALA A 16 -1.25 -5.25 23.50
C ALA A 16 -1.74 -4.36 22.36
N THR A 17 -2.88 -3.72 22.57
CA THR A 17 -3.55 -2.82 21.62
C THR A 17 -4.10 -1.60 22.36
N SER A 18 -4.35 -0.52 21.64
CA SER A 18 -5.03 0.66 22.19
C SER A 18 -6.42 0.32 22.69
N THR A 19 -6.83 0.93 23.78
CA THR A 19 -8.19 0.84 24.32
C THR A 19 -9.15 1.56 23.39
N SER A 20 -10.32 0.99 23.16
CA SER A 20 -11.38 1.60 22.36
C SER A 20 -11.91 2.90 22.98
N PRO A 21 -12.66 3.74 22.21
CA PRO A 21 -13.23 4.98 22.73
C PRO A 21 -14.06 4.80 24.01
N SER A 22 -14.78 3.67 24.15
CA SER A 22 -15.57 3.34 25.35
C SER A 22 -14.75 2.77 26.51
N GLY A 23 -13.43 2.70 26.42
CA GLY A 23 -12.58 2.10 27.44
C GLY A 23 -12.44 0.58 27.37
N ARG A 24 -13.06 -0.07 26.39
CA ARG A 24 -12.97 -1.54 26.24
C ARG A 24 -11.69 -1.93 25.52
N ASN A 25 -11.05 -2.99 26.02
CA ASN A 25 -9.86 -3.59 25.45
C ASN A 25 -10.12 -5.06 25.10
N TYR A 26 -9.30 -5.64 24.26
CA TYR A 26 -9.40 -7.05 23.87
C TYR A 26 -9.25 -8.02 25.05
N SER A 27 -8.51 -7.63 26.11
CA SER A 27 -8.38 -8.39 27.34
C SER A 27 -9.74 -8.65 28.01
N HIS A 28 -10.66 -7.69 28.01
CA HIS A 28 -12.01 -7.87 28.57
C HIS A 28 -12.77 -9.01 27.87
N TYR A 29 -12.75 -9.02 26.53
CA TYR A 29 -13.41 -10.06 25.73
C TYR A 29 -12.71 -11.42 25.87
N LYS A 30 -11.39 -11.41 25.98
CA LYS A 30 -10.60 -12.62 26.17
C LYS A 30 -10.87 -13.25 27.54
N SER A 31 -10.99 -12.45 28.59
CA SER A 31 -11.40 -12.95 29.91
C SER A 31 -12.78 -13.63 29.87
N LEU A 32 -13.74 -13.05 29.14
CA LEU A 32 -15.07 -13.66 28.94
C LEU A 32 -15.00 -15.00 28.17
N SER A 33 -13.90 -15.28 27.47
CA SER A 33 -13.72 -16.54 26.74
C SER A 33 -13.24 -17.72 27.61
N GLN A 34 -12.91 -17.46 28.87
CA GLN A 34 -12.38 -18.48 29.79
C GLN A 34 -13.47 -19.14 30.66
N GLY A 35 -14.68 -18.56 30.70
CA GLY A 35 -15.81 -19.04 31.54
C GLY A 35 -17.02 -19.40 30.72
N ASP A 36 -18.20 -19.16 31.29
CA ASP A 36 -19.46 -19.29 30.57
C ASP A 36 -19.51 -18.32 29.39
N HIS A 37 -19.72 -18.85 28.19
CA HIS A 37 -19.71 -18.09 26.97
C HIS A 37 -21.00 -17.30 26.68
N CYS A 38 -21.93 -17.19 27.64
CA CYS A 38 -23.23 -16.53 27.46
C CYS A 38 -23.05 -15.09 26.93
N TYR A 39 -22.19 -14.30 27.56
CA TYR A 39 -21.91 -12.92 27.13
C TYR A 39 -21.28 -12.84 25.73
N LEU A 40 -20.35 -13.74 25.40
CA LEU A 40 -19.74 -13.79 24.06
C LEU A 40 -20.75 -14.23 23.00
N ARG A 41 -21.68 -15.12 23.31
CA ARG A 41 -22.79 -15.47 22.39
C ARG A 41 -23.69 -14.28 22.13
N THR A 42 -24.02 -13.51 23.17
CA THR A 42 -24.79 -12.26 23.02
C THR A 42 -24.03 -11.24 22.13
N ILE A 43 -22.76 -11.02 22.40
CA ILE A 43 -21.94 -10.11 21.56
C ILE A 43 -21.88 -10.60 20.12
N HIS A 44 -21.66 -11.89 19.90
CA HIS A 44 -21.67 -12.49 18.57
C HIS A 44 -23.02 -12.29 17.86
N GLY A 45 -24.13 -12.49 18.56
CA GLY A 45 -25.48 -12.24 18.03
C GLY A 45 -25.70 -10.78 17.64
N ILE A 46 -25.20 -9.82 18.44
CA ILE A 46 -25.25 -8.40 18.13
C ILE A 46 -24.45 -8.10 16.85
N LEU A 47 -23.23 -8.64 16.74
CA LEU A 47 -22.39 -8.45 15.54
C LEU A 47 -23.02 -9.03 14.28
N GLU A 48 -23.60 -10.22 14.37
CA GLU A 48 -24.33 -10.88 13.27
C GLU A 48 -25.55 -10.05 12.84
N THR A 49 -26.37 -9.59 13.80
CA THR A 49 -27.55 -8.76 13.55
C THR A 49 -27.15 -7.42 12.89
N ALA A 50 -26.10 -6.78 13.41
CA ALA A 50 -25.57 -5.54 12.85
C ALA A 50 -25.15 -5.70 11.39
N LEU A 51 -24.41 -6.78 11.07
CA LEU A 51 -23.99 -7.09 9.70
C LEU A 51 -25.19 -7.47 8.80
N GLN A 52 -26.16 -8.22 9.31
CA GLN A 52 -27.31 -8.66 8.52
C GLN A 52 -28.23 -7.51 8.13
N HIS A 53 -28.44 -6.57 9.06
CA HIS A 53 -29.39 -5.48 8.92
C HIS A 53 -28.75 -4.12 8.67
N ASN A 54 -27.42 -4.07 8.48
CA ASN A 54 -26.66 -2.85 8.24
C ASN A 54 -26.82 -1.81 9.36
N ILE A 55 -26.82 -2.28 10.63
CA ILE A 55 -27.03 -1.43 11.80
C ILE A 55 -25.69 -1.03 12.41
N VAL A 56 -25.42 0.27 12.49
CA VAL A 56 -24.29 0.82 13.23
C VAL A 56 -24.80 1.30 14.61
N LEU A 57 -24.37 0.64 15.68
CA LEU A 57 -24.75 1.04 17.03
C LEU A 57 -24.23 2.42 17.37
N GLN A 58 -24.99 3.22 18.16
CA GLN A 58 -24.59 4.59 18.52
C GLN A 58 -23.20 4.64 19.14
N ARG A 59 -22.85 3.69 20.01
CA ARG A 59 -21.53 3.59 20.62
C ARG A 59 -20.39 3.37 19.60
N TRP A 60 -20.68 2.71 18.46
CA TRP A 60 -19.69 2.43 17.43
C TRP A 60 -19.37 3.62 16.54
N LYS A 61 -20.17 4.66 16.58
CA LYS A 61 -19.96 5.87 15.77
C LYS A 61 -18.80 6.75 16.26
N SER A 62 -18.38 6.60 17.51
CA SER A 62 -17.29 7.40 18.06
C SER A 62 -15.92 6.83 17.66
N THR A 63 -15.13 7.65 16.99
CA THR A 63 -13.74 7.37 16.64
C THR A 63 -12.79 8.38 17.31
N VAL A 64 -11.72 7.89 17.91
CA VAL A 64 -10.66 8.75 18.43
C VAL A 64 -9.48 8.72 17.47
N THR A 65 -9.18 9.86 16.87
CA THR A 65 -8.02 10.05 16.00
C THR A 65 -6.82 10.48 16.81
N THR A 66 -5.81 9.63 16.90
CA THR A 66 -4.54 9.94 17.55
C THR A 66 -3.53 10.41 16.50
N LEU A 67 -2.95 11.57 16.70
CA LEU A 67 -1.94 12.12 15.80
C LEU A 67 -0.55 11.65 16.24
N ILE A 68 0.16 10.95 15.35
CA ILE A 68 1.53 10.44 15.57
C ILE A 68 2.48 11.14 14.59
N GLU A 69 3.60 11.63 15.11
CA GLU A 69 4.63 12.28 14.29
C GLU A 69 5.17 11.29 13.22
N LYS A 70 5.36 11.78 11.99
CA LYS A 70 6.06 11.04 10.93
C LYS A 70 7.58 11.16 11.07
N ASP A 71 8.03 12.33 11.52
CA ASP A 71 9.44 12.66 11.72
C ASP A 71 9.61 13.11 13.17
N ASP A 72 10.46 12.44 13.92
CA ASP A 72 10.71 12.76 15.34
C ASP A 72 11.12 14.23 15.53
N GLY A 73 10.47 14.89 16.48
CA GLY A 73 10.74 16.29 16.83
C GLY A 73 10.20 17.32 15.83
N LYS A 74 9.30 16.93 14.92
CA LYS A 74 8.65 17.84 13.97
C LYS A 74 7.12 17.74 14.03
N PRO A 75 6.49 18.23 15.10
CA PRO A 75 5.05 18.06 15.34
C PRO A 75 4.19 19.02 14.49
N CYS A 76 4.40 19.03 13.18
CA CYS A 76 3.57 19.80 12.26
C CYS A 76 2.33 18.99 11.88
N ILE A 77 1.13 19.55 12.01
CA ILE A 77 -0.14 18.84 11.80
C ILE A 77 -0.23 18.13 10.45
N HIS A 78 0.25 18.76 9.37
CA HIS A 78 0.28 18.17 8.02
C HIS A 78 1.36 17.07 7.85
N ARG A 79 2.23 16.87 8.85
CA ARG A 79 3.25 15.83 8.92
C ARG A 79 2.94 14.76 9.95
N MET A 80 1.73 14.72 10.47
CA MET A 80 1.30 13.67 11.38
C MET A 80 0.60 12.53 10.65
N ARG A 81 0.61 11.35 11.27
CA ARG A 81 -0.24 10.21 10.90
C ARG A 81 -1.47 10.25 11.75
N ALA A 82 -2.63 10.27 11.12
CA ALA A 82 -3.91 10.18 11.81
C ALA A 82 -4.26 8.69 12.02
N ILE A 83 -4.11 8.20 13.23
CA ILE A 83 -4.44 6.81 13.58
C ILE A 83 -5.82 6.78 14.21
N HIS A 84 -6.76 6.10 13.58
CA HIS A 84 -8.13 5.96 14.05
C HIS A 84 -8.27 4.79 15.01
N ILE A 85 -8.78 5.07 16.20
CA ILE A 85 -9.11 4.10 17.23
C ILE A 85 -10.64 4.00 17.26
N ILE A 86 -11.15 2.84 16.88
CA ILE A 86 -12.59 2.52 16.86
C ILE A 86 -12.94 1.49 17.93
N GLU A 87 -14.23 1.21 18.12
CA GLU A 87 -14.68 0.20 19.05
C GLU A 87 -14.13 -1.19 18.73
N SER A 88 -13.80 -1.93 19.79
CA SER A 88 -13.18 -3.26 19.70
C SER A 88 -14.02 -4.25 18.92
N GLU A 89 -15.33 -4.20 19.05
CA GLU A 89 -16.26 -5.09 18.35
C GLU A 89 -16.22 -4.88 16.83
N VAL A 90 -16.13 -3.63 16.37
CA VAL A 90 -16.00 -3.34 14.94
C VAL A 90 -14.62 -3.77 14.43
N GLN A 91 -13.57 -3.62 15.25
CA GLN A 91 -12.25 -4.19 14.92
C GLN A 91 -12.30 -5.73 14.82
N PHE A 92 -13.16 -6.41 15.58
CA PHE A 92 -13.36 -7.87 15.42
C PHE A 92 -13.96 -8.18 14.06
N ILE A 93 -14.99 -7.45 13.63
CA ILE A 93 -15.56 -7.57 12.28
C ILE A 93 -14.45 -7.37 11.24
N ALA A 94 -13.68 -6.29 11.35
CA ALA A 94 -12.61 -5.96 10.41
C ALA A 94 -11.54 -7.07 10.33
N LYS A 95 -11.05 -7.56 11.48
CA LYS A 95 -10.02 -8.61 11.51
C LYS A 95 -10.56 -9.97 11.04
N LEU A 96 -11.76 -10.34 11.48
CA LEU A 96 -12.31 -11.64 11.17
C LEU A 96 -12.71 -11.75 9.71
N PHE A 97 -13.43 -10.77 9.18
CA PHE A 97 -13.94 -10.83 7.81
C PHE A 97 -12.90 -10.39 6.77
N TYR A 98 -12.26 -9.27 6.94
CA TYR A 98 -11.30 -8.76 5.94
C TYR A 98 -9.95 -9.47 6.01
N VAL A 99 -9.35 -9.58 7.21
CA VAL A 99 -8.01 -10.14 7.33
C VAL A 99 -8.03 -11.67 7.30
N ARG A 100 -8.88 -12.32 8.13
CA ARG A 100 -8.88 -13.79 8.20
C ARG A 100 -9.63 -14.44 7.05
N LYS A 101 -10.82 -13.96 6.67
CA LYS A 101 -11.64 -14.62 5.64
C LYS A 101 -11.33 -14.14 4.24
N LEU A 102 -11.50 -12.85 3.97
CA LEU A 102 -11.40 -12.29 2.63
C LEU A 102 -9.98 -12.44 2.06
N MET A 103 -8.96 -12.02 2.82
CA MET A 103 -7.57 -12.18 2.38
C MET A 103 -7.17 -13.64 2.19
N ARG A 104 -7.59 -14.55 3.11
CA ARG A 104 -7.30 -15.99 2.93
C ARG A 104 -7.99 -16.58 1.70
N ASN A 105 -9.24 -16.16 1.43
CA ASN A 105 -9.95 -16.57 0.23
C ASN A 105 -9.24 -16.08 -1.03
N ALA A 106 -8.83 -14.82 -1.05
CA ALA A 106 -8.10 -14.24 -2.16
C ALA A 106 -6.75 -14.94 -2.42
N GLU A 107 -5.99 -15.24 -1.36
CA GLU A 107 -4.73 -15.99 -1.47
C GLU A 107 -4.97 -17.45 -1.93
N LYS A 108 -5.92 -18.16 -1.33
CA LYS A 108 -6.21 -19.57 -1.67
C LYS A 108 -6.63 -19.75 -3.13
N ASN A 109 -7.36 -18.79 -3.67
CA ASN A 109 -7.91 -18.84 -5.02
C ASN A 109 -7.08 -18.03 -6.04
N ASN A 110 -5.87 -17.59 -5.69
CA ASN A 110 -4.98 -16.80 -6.55
C ASN A 110 -5.68 -15.57 -7.17
N LEU A 111 -6.51 -14.89 -6.35
CA LEU A 111 -7.24 -13.70 -6.78
C LEU A 111 -6.41 -12.41 -6.67
N ILE A 112 -5.21 -12.49 -6.10
CA ILE A 112 -4.26 -11.37 -5.96
C ILE A 112 -3.10 -11.62 -6.91
N THR A 113 -2.71 -10.60 -7.67
CA THR A 113 -1.60 -10.68 -8.62
C THR A 113 -0.26 -10.95 -7.90
N ASP A 114 0.68 -11.56 -8.60
CA ASP A 114 1.99 -11.90 -8.02
C ASP A 114 2.85 -10.67 -7.73
N GLU A 115 2.56 -9.55 -8.35
CA GLU A 115 3.21 -8.26 -8.13
C GLU A 115 2.91 -7.65 -6.77
N GLN A 116 1.83 -8.08 -6.12
CA GLN A 116 1.46 -7.60 -4.78
C GLN A 116 2.29 -8.31 -3.71
N TYR A 117 3.16 -7.59 -3.02
CA TYR A 117 3.98 -8.10 -1.90
C TYR A 117 3.46 -7.65 -0.54
N GLY A 118 3.02 -6.40 -0.43
CA GLY A 118 2.64 -5.81 0.84
C GLY A 118 1.39 -6.45 1.45
N GLY A 119 1.41 -6.69 2.77
CA GLY A 119 0.26 -7.18 3.54
C GLY A 119 -0.18 -8.61 3.24
N ARG A 120 0.58 -9.38 2.47
CA ARG A 120 0.30 -10.78 2.11
C ARG A 120 1.07 -11.76 2.99
N ASN A 121 0.46 -12.92 3.22
CA ASN A 121 1.12 -14.00 3.94
C ASN A 121 2.32 -14.55 3.13
N ARG A 122 3.44 -14.80 3.80
CA ARG A 122 4.71 -15.30 3.21
C ARG A 122 5.34 -14.38 2.16
N ARG A 123 4.85 -13.15 1.99
CA ARG A 123 5.47 -12.13 1.15
C ARG A 123 6.15 -11.09 2.06
N GLN A 124 7.39 -10.72 1.77
CA GLN A 124 8.20 -9.85 2.62
C GLN A 124 8.73 -8.67 1.82
N ALA A 125 9.00 -7.55 2.52
CA ALA A 125 9.61 -6.37 1.92
C ALA A 125 10.98 -6.71 1.29
N GLN A 126 11.75 -7.59 1.93
CA GLN A 126 13.04 -8.04 1.41
C GLN A 126 12.91 -8.70 0.03
N THR A 127 11.85 -9.47 -0.22
CA THR A 127 11.63 -10.11 -1.53
C THR A 127 11.39 -9.06 -2.62
N ALA A 128 10.58 -8.03 -2.34
CA ALA A 128 10.35 -6.94 -3.28
C ALA A 128 11.64 -6.15 -3.58
N VAL A 129 12.45 -5.87 -2.54
CA VAL A 129 13.76 -5.20 -2.71
C VAL A 129 14.73 -6.06 -3.51
N ILE A 130 14.80 -7.37 -3.24
CA ILE A 130 15.67 -8.30 -3.99
C ILE A 130 15.27 -8.34 -5.45
N ASN A 131 13.98 -8.43 -5.78
CA ASN A 131 13.51 -8.40 -7.16
C ASN A 131 13.94 -7.11 -7.87
N LYS A 132 13.79 -5.97 -7.23
CA LYS A 132 14.23 -4.69 -7.76
C LYS A 132 15.74 -4.68 -8.05
N ILE A 133 16.54 -5.18 -7.12
CA ILE A 133 18.01 -5.30 -7.29
C ILE A 133 18.33 -6.27 -8.45
N LEU A 134 17.58 -7.36 -8.59
CA LEU A 134 17.77 -8.30 -9.70
C LEU A 134 17.48 -7.66 -11.05
N TYR A 135 16.41 -6.86 -11.17
CA TYR A 135 16.13 -6.12 -12.43
C TYR A 135 17.26 -5.15 -12.76
N TYR A 136 17.77 -4.39 -11.77
CA TYR A 136 18.92 -3.51 -11.97
C TYR A 136 20.15 -4.29 -12.44
N ASN A 137 20.43 -5.43 -11.81
CA ASN A 137 21.58 -6.27 -12.17
C ASN A 137 21.45 -6.87 -13.55
N LEU A 138 20.28 -7.42 -13.90
CA LEU A 138 20.03 -8.01 -15.21
C LEU A 138 20.18 -6.96 -16.32
N SER A 139 19.55 -5.79 -16.17
CA SER A 139 19.69 -4.71 -17.15
C SER A 139 21.15 -4.25 -17.34
N ARG A 140 21.93 -4.21 -16.25
CA ARG A 140 23.38 -3.89 -16.35
C ARG A 140 24.18 -5.00 -17.02
N GLN A 141 23.94 -6.25 -16.66
CA GLN A 141 24.66 -7.39 -17.24
C GLN A 141 24.35 -7.56 -18.73
N MET A 142 23.08 -7.39 -19.10
CA MET A 142 22.62 -7.48 -20.48
C MET A 142 22.85 -6.18 -21.26
N ARG A 143 23.28 -5.11 -20.58
CA ARG A 143 23.49 -3.78 -21.17
C ARG A 143 22.26 -3.23 -21.88
N MET A 144 21.10 -3.44 -21.24
CA MET A 144 19.80 -3.03 -21.77
C MET A 144 19.46 -1.62 -21.32
N THR A 145 19.13 -0.75 -22.25
CA THR A 145 18.50 0.54 -21.90
C THR A 145 17.20 0.27 -21.17
N SER A 146 17.04 0.89 -20.00
CA SER A 146 15.94 0.59 -19.10
C SER A 146 15.51 1.83 -18.33
N ALA A 147 14.22 1.92 -18.03
CA ALA A 147 13.64 2.87 -17.10
C ALA A 147 13.19 2.15 -15.84
N PHE A 148 13.47 2.72 -14.68
CA PHE A 148 13.02 2.22 -13.38
C PHE A 148 12.40 3.38 -12.61
N ILE A 149 11.15 3.21 -12.22
CA ILE A 149 10.33 4.29 -11.70
C ILE A 149 9.80 3.87 -10.34
N ASP A 150 9.98 4.73 -9.35
CA ASP A 150 9.50 4.56 -7.98
C ASP A 150 8.36 5.55 -7.71
N ILE A 151 7.22 5.02 -7.35
CA ILE A 151 6.01 5.77 -7.06
C ILE A 151 5.61 5.55 -5.60
N ASP A 152 5.33 6.64 -4.89
CA ASP A 152 4.71 6.65 -3.55
C ASP A 152 3.24 7.08 -3.73
N ALA A 153 2.30 6.30 -3.21
CA ALA A 153 0.89 6.66 -3.24
C ALA A 153 0.57 7.62 -2.09
N ARG A 154 0.03 8.79 -2.43
CA ARG A 154 -0.30 9.84 -1.47
C ARG A 154 -1.45 9.43 -0.55
N ALA A 155 -1.18 9.34 0.77
CA ALA A 155 -2.20 9.09 1.80
C ALA A 155 -3.11 7.88 1.45
N CYS A 156 -2.51 6.74 1.09
CA CYS A 156 -3.18 5.58 0.51
C CYS A 156 -4.47 5.16 1.23
N TYR A 157 -4.44 5.03 2.56
CA TYR A 157 -5.62 4.62 3.34
C TYR A 157 -6.71 5.71 3.44
N ASP A 158 -6.29 6.98 3.44
CA ASP A 158 -7.18 8.12 3.63
C ASP A 158 -7.89 8.54 2.33
N ARG A 159 -7.50 7.92 1.21
CA ARG A 159 -8.06 8.21 -0.12
C ARG A 159 -8.89 7.09 -0.73
N ILE A 160 -9.09 5.99 -0.01
CA ILE A 160 -9.92 4.89 -0.48
C ILE A 160 -11.37 5.37 -0.61
N VAL A 161 -11.93 5.30 -1.81
CA VAL A 161 -13.35 5.54 -2.05
C VAL A 161 -14.13 4.33 -1.54
N THR A 162 -14.95 4.54 -0.51
CA THR A 162 -15.57 3.46 0.26
C THR A 162 -16.50 2.59 -0.57
N SER A 163 -17.34 3.18 -1.40
CA SER A 163 -18.26 2.47 -2.29
C SER A 163 -17.52 1.65 -3.34
N LEU A 164 -16.50 2.24 -3.97
CA LEU A 164 -15.69 1.56 -4.98
C LEU A 164 -14.94 0.36 -4.37
N SER A 165 -14.31 0.56 -3.22
CA SER A 165 -13.62 -0.52 -2.50
C SER A 165 -14.57 -1.65 -2.08
N GLY A 166 -15.84 -1.34 -1.79
CA GLY A 166 -16.89 -2.34 -1.58
C GLY A 166 -17.13 -3.20 -2.82
N LEU A 167 -17.19 -2.58 -4.00
CA LEU A 167 -17.33 -3.29 -5.28
C LEU A 167 -16.10 -4.15 -5.60
N GLU A 168 -14.90 -3.62 -5.40
CA GLU A 168 -13.65 -4.36 -5.59
C GLU A 168 -13.58 -5.58 -4.67
N GLY A 169 -13.99 -5.45 -3.40
CA GLY A 169 -14.00 -6.55 -2.43
C GLY A 169 -14.85 -7.75 -2.88
N ARG A 170 -15.87 -7.52 -3.72
CA ARG A 170 -16.69 -8.59 -4.28
C ARG A 170 -15.91 -9.53 -5.19
N LYS A 171 -14.87 -9.05 -5.88
CA LYS A 171 -13.97 -9.90 -6.67
C LYS A 171 -13.27 -10.96 -5.81
N TRP A 172 -13.06 -10.65 -4.53
CA TRP A 172 -12.47 -11.55 -3.56
C TRP A 172 -13.50 -12.38 -2.77
N GLY A 173 -14.80 -12.22 -3.09
CA GLY A 173 -15.89 -12.92 -2.46
C GLY A 173 -16.48 -12.21 -1.23
N ALA A 174 -16.25 -10.90 -1.06
CA ALA A 174 -16.91 -10.15 0.02
C ALA A 174 -18.42 -10.17 -0.16
N PRO A 175 -19.19 -10.58 0.86
CA PRO A 175 -20.64 -10.50 0.80
C PRO A 175 -21.10 -9.03 0.74
N TYR A 176 -22.17 -8.76 0.00
CA TYR A 176 -22.77 -7.43 -0.11
C TYR A 176 -23.06 -6.79 1.26
N LYS A 177 -23.58 -7.57 2.21
CA LYS A 177 -23.86 -7.12 3.57
C LYS A 177 -22.62 -6.60 4.30
N LEU A 178 -21.46 -7.23 4.11
CA LEU A 178 -20.21 -6.78 4.70
C LEU A 178 -19.77 -5.42 4.12
N SER A 179 -19.84 -5.27 2.80
CA SER A 179 -19.50 -4.01 2.12
C SER A 179 -20.41 -2.88 2.56
N ASN A 180 -21.73 -3.12 2.61
CA ASN A 180 -22.70 -2.13 3.05
C ASN A 180 -22.50 -1.71 4.51
N PHE A 181 -22.32 -2.68 5.41
CA PHE A 181 -22.03 -2.37 6.81
C PHE A 181 -20.76 -1.52 6.95
N THR A 182 -19.71 -1.87 6.21
CA THR A 182 -18.45 -1.11 6.26
C THR A 182 -18.64 0.32 5.76
N THR A 183 -19.40 0.51 4.68
CA THR A 183 -19.73 1.83 4.15
C THR A 183 -20.54 2.64 5.16
N ALA A 184 -21.65 2.07 5.65
CA ALA A 184 -22.50 2.74 6.65
C ALA A 184 -21.73 3.06 7.95
N PHE A 185 -20.84 2.18 8.37
CA PHE A 185 -19.98 2.45 9.52
C PHE A 185 -19.08 3.66 9.27
N ILE A 186 -18.34 3.68 8.16
CA ILE A 186 -17.42 4.78 7.84
C ILE A 186 -18.16 6.11 7.69
N GLU A 187 -19.31 6.11 7.04
CA GLU A 187 -20.14 7.31 6.82
C GLU A 187 -20.78 7.86 8.09
N SER A 188 -21.00 7.01 9.10
CA SER A 188 -21.63 7.41 10.37
C SER A 188 -20.64 7.82 11.45
N GLN A 189 -19.34 7.94 11.16
CA GLN A 189 -18.33 8.19 12.19
C GLN A 189 -18.29 9.65 12.63
N GLU A 190 -18.23 9.83 13.95
CA GLU A 190 -17.96 11.07 14.67
C GLU A 190 -16.53 11.03 15.19
N TYR A 191 -15.67 11.94 14.74
CA TYR A 191 -14.25 11.89 15.04
C TYR A 191 -13.91 12.88 16.15
N LYS A 192 -13.14 12.43 17.15
CA LYS A 192 -12.47 13.25 18.17
C LYS A 192 -10.97 13.19 17.98
N ILE A 193 -10.29 14.28 18.21
CA ILE A 193 -8.82 14.35 18.10
C ILE A 193 -8.18 14.17 19.47
N ARG A 194 -7.24 13.25 19.57
CA ARG A 194 -6.39 13.06 20.75
C ARG A 194 -5.02 13.67 20.50
N THR A 195 -4.59 14.51 21.43
CA THR A 195 -3.25 15.11 21.51
C THR A 195 -2.61 14.82 22.86
N GLY A 196 -1.39 15.31 23.09
CA GLY A 196 -0.74 15.26 24.43
C GLY A 196 -1.49 16.01 25.52
N PHE A 197 -2.43 16.91 25.17
CA PHE A 197 -3.25 17.68 26.11
C PHE A 197 -4.60 17.02 26.40
N GLY A 198 -4.92 15.91 25.77
CA GLY A 198 -6.19 15.20 25.98
C GLY A 198 -6.97 14.96 24.69
N ILE A 199 -8.27 14.69 24.83
CA ILE A 199 -9.21 14.45 23.73
C ILE A 199 -10.08 15.71 23.54
N SER A 200 -10.30 16.10 22.28
CA SER A 200 -11.16 17.23 21.93
C SER A 200 -12.56 17.07 22.52
N LYS A 201 -13.18 18.19 22.93
CA LYS A 201 -14.59 18.23 23.34
C LYS A 201 -15.50 18.11 22.13
N ASP A 202 -15.15 18.82 21.06
CA ASP A 202 -15.91 18.84 19.81
C ASP A 202 -15.60 17.64 18.95
N THR A 203 -16.56 17.22 18.16
CA THR A 203 -16.45 16.21 17.14
C THR A 203 -16.44 16.85 15.75
N TYR A 204 -15.83 16.17 14.80
CA TYR A 204 -16.04 16.47 13.38
C TYR A 204 -16.59 15.21 12.69
N GLU A 205 -17.40 15.44 11.70
CA GLU A 205 -18.01 14.41 10.85
C GLU A 205 -17.93 14.80 9.39
N TYR A 206 -18.12 13.86 8.52
CA TYR A 206 -18.22 14.16 7.10
C TYR A 206 -19.59 14.77 6.79
N SER A 207 -19.64 15.58 5.73
CA SER A 207 -20.84 16.27 5.26
C SER A 207 -20.94 16.17 3.73
N ASP A 208 -22.04 16.62 3.17
CA ASP A 208 -22.23 16.68 1.71
C ASP A 208 -21.17 17.54 1.02
N ALA A 209 -20.68 18.59 1.69
CA ALA A 209 -19.60 19.44 1.20
C ALA A 209 -18.21 18.77 1.31
N GLN A 210 -18.08 17.80 2.21
CA GLN A 210 -16.87 17.01 2.42
C GLN A 210 -17.27 15.54 2.57
N PRO A 211 -17.51 14.85 1.43
CA PRO A 211 -17.98 13.48 1.45
C PRO A 211 -16.94 12.52 2.08
N THR A 212 -17.46 11.48 2.68
CA THR A 212 -16.65 10.45 3.34
C THR A 212 -15.63 9.82 2.40
N GLN A 213 -14.37 9.90 2.77
CA GLN A 213 -13.27 9.29 2.06
C GLN A 213 -12.34 8.57 3.06
N GLY A 214 -11.71 7.49 2.60
CA GLY A 214 -10.74 6.75 3.39
C GLY A 214 -11.32 5.53 4.11
N SER A 215 -10.41 4.67 4.52
CA SER A 215 -10.69 3.45 5.30
C SER A 215 -10.27 3.55 6.75
N GLY A 216 -9.68 4.67 7.15
CA GLY A 216 -9.15 4.91 8.49
C GLY A 216 -7.85 4.13 8.77
N GLN A 217 -6.73 4.83 8.81
CA GLN A 217 -5.45 4.24 9.20
C GLN A 217 -5.54 3.76 10.66
N GLY A 218 -5.21 2.49 10.92
CA GLY A 218 -5.36 1.84 12.24
C GLY A 218 -6.54 0.86 12.30
N ILE A 219 -7.48 0.93 11.36
CA ILE A 219 -8.56 -0.05 11.26
C ILE A 219 -8.10 -1.26 10.44
N ALA A 220 -8.41 -2.45 10.92
CA ALA A 220 -7.85 -3.69 10.36
C ALA A 220 -8.25 -3.96 8.88
N TRP A 221 -9.34 -3.41 8.40
CA TRP A 221 -9.74 -3.56 7.00
C TRP A 221 -8.99 -2.63 6.03
N ALA A 222 -8.31 -1.58 6.54
CA ALA A 222 -7.64 -0.60 5.66
C ALA A 222 -6.59 -1.25 4.75
N GLY A 223 -5.74 -2.13 5.30
CA GLY A 223 -4.76 -2.89 4.53
C GLY A 223 -5.38 -3.75 3.42
N PRO A 224 -6.29 -4.69 3.71
CA PRO A 224 -6.98 -5.48 2.70
C PRO A 224 -7.70 -4.67 1.62
N ARG A 225 -8.33 -3.57 1.99
CA ARG A 225 -9.01 -2.69 1.03
C ARG A 225 -8.02 -1.99 0.10
N TRP A 226 -6.90 -1.52 0.65
CA TRP A 226 -5.83 -0.94 -0.17
C TRP A 226 -5.20 -1.97 -1.12
N ILE A 227 -4.89 -3.19 -0.63
CA ILE A 227 -4.35 -4.26 -1.46
C ILE A 227 -5.30 -4.58 -2.63
N ASN A 228 -6.60 -4.57 -2.41
CA ASN A 228 -7.57 -4.82 -3.46
C ASN A 228 -7.56 -3.71 -4.52
N SER A 229 -7.48 -2.43 -4.11
CA SER A 229 -7.36 -1.30 -5.04
C SER A 229 -6.04 -1.36 -5.81
N SER A 230 -4.91 -1.58 -5.14
CA SER A 230 -3.60 -1.68 -5.81
C SER A 230 -3.48 -2.92 -6.69
N ASP A 231 -4.18 -4.03 -6.38
CA ASP A 231 -4.30 -5.19 -7.26
C ASP A 231 -5.05 -4.86 -8.56
N THR A 232 -6.06 -3.99 -8.49
CA THR A 232 -6.75 -3.49 -9.69
C THR A 232 -5.80 -2.68 -10.57
N CYS A 233 -4.97 -1.81 -9.98
CA CYS A 233 -3.89 -1.11 -10.71
C CYS A 233 -2.93 -2.10 -11.36
N SER A 234 -2.44 -3.09 -10.61
CA SER A 234 -1.52 -4.11 -11.12
C SER A 234 -2.08 -4.84 -12.35
N ARG A 235 -3.36 -5.21 -12.33
CA ARG A 235 -4.02 -5.87 -13.47
C ARG A 235 -4.11 -4.97 -14.71
N ILE A 236 -4.38 -3.68 -14.52
CA ILE A 236 -4.41 -2.70 -15.60
C ILE A 236 -3.01 -2.52 -16.18
N MET A 237 -2.00 -2.36 -15.33
CA MET A 237 -0.60 -2.25 -15.76
C MET A 237 -0.16 -3.49 -16.55
N ARG A 238 -0.46 -4.68 -16.07
CA ARG A 238 -0.18 -5.95 -16.82
C ARG A 238 -0.80 -5.97 -18.22
N LYS A 239 -1.96 -5.37 -18.39
CA LYS A 239 -2.70 -5.41 -19.64
C LYS A 239 -2.21 -4.37 -20.65
N TYR A 240 -1.87 -3.18 -20.19
CA TYR A 240 -1.67 -2.02 -21.06
C TYR A 240 -0.22 -1.50 -21.09
N CYS A 241 0.64 -1.94 -20.17
CA CYS A 241 2.01 -1.46 -20.05
C CYS A 241 3.02 -2.48 -20.56
N ALA A 242 4.18 -2.01 -21.01
CA ALA A 242 5.22 -2.86 -21.59
C ALA A 242 5.91 -3.73 -20.53
N GLY A 243 6.41 -3.10 -19.47
CA GLY A 243 7.15 -3.78 -18.42
C GLY A 243 8.54 -4.25 -18.80
N VAL A 244 9.10 -5.15 -18.01
CA VAL A 244 10.35 -5.85 -18.30
C VAL A 244 10.08 -7.19 -18.96
N HIS A 245 10.92 -7.55 -19.93
CA HIS A 245 10.95 -8.84 -20.56
C HIS A 245 12.36 -9.44 -20.42
N TYR A 246 12.49 -10.55 -19.74
CA TYR A 246 13.72 -11.31 -19.63
C TYR A 246 13.49 -12.72 -20.12
N HIS A 247 14.41 -13.20 -20.94
CA HIS A 247 14.44 -14.57 -21.44
C HIS A 247 15.59 -15.32 -20.79
N ASP A 248 15.33 -16.57 -20.46
CA ASP A 248 16.39 -17.51 -20.11
C ASP A 248 17.34 -17.67 -21.32
N PRO A 249 18.66 -17.59 -21.16
CA PRO A 249 19.61 -17.82 -22.23
C PRO A 249 19.43 -19.18 -22.94
N CYS A 250 18.90 -20.17 -22.26
CA CYS A 250 18.59 -21.50 -22.81
C CYS A 250 17.21 -21.58 -23.49
N GLY A 251 16.43 -20.49 -23.52
CA GLY A 251 15.18 -20.38 -24.26
C GLY A 251 13.96 -21.08 -23.64
N GLY A 252 14.06 -21.56 -22.40
CA GLY A 252 12.98 -22.33 -21.76
C GLY A 252 12.00 -21.50 -20.92
N ASN A 253 12.41 -20.33 -20.42
CA ASN A 253 11.59 -19.50 -19.53
C ASN A 253 11.62 -18.03 -19.94
N GLU A 254 10.45 -17.42 -19.85
CA GLU A 254 10.26 -15.98 -20.05
C GLU A 254 9.63 -15.37 -18.80
N VAL A 255 10.13 -14.20 -18.40
CA VAL A 255 9.55 -13.39 -17.32
C VAL A 255 9.13 -12.06 -17.90
N ARG A 256 7.83 -11.78 -17.85
CA ARG A 256 7.26 -10.47 -18.11
C ARG A 256 6.67 -9.92 -16.83
N LYS A 257 7.04 -8.69 -16.46
CA LYS A 257 6.54 -8.02 -15.26
C LYS A 257 6.54 -6.50 -15.45
N CYS A 258 5.46 -5.84 -15.04
CA CYS A 258 5.33 -4.39 -15.19
C CYS A 258 5.72 -3.64 -13.92
N SER A 259 5.25 -4.10 -12.77
CA SER A 259 5.43 -3.38 -11.50
C SER A 259 5.43 -4.32 -10.31
N ASP A 260 6.04 -3.88 -9.20
CA ASP A 260 5.97 -4.49 -7.87
C ASP A 260 5.28 -3.53 -6.91
N TYR A 261 4.33 -4.03 -6.12
CA TYR A 261 3.56 -3.26 -5.15
C TYR A 261 3.87 -3.71 -3.72
N PHE A 262 4.17 -2.76 -2.87
CA PHE A 262 4.29 -3.01 -1.43
C PHE A 262 3.59 -1.89 -0.65
N ILE A 263 2.31 -2.09 -0.34
CA ILE A 263 1.42 -1.09 0.24
C ILE A 263 1.39 0.16 -0.66
N ASP A 264 1.90 1.30 -0.20
CA ASP A 264 1.95 2.58 -0.88
C ASP A 264 3.12 2.73 -1.87
N ASP A 265 4.16 1.91 -1.72
CA ASP A 265 5.30 1.89 -2.62
C ASP A 265 5.01 1.04 -3.87
N THR A 266 5.23 1.61 -5.04
CA THR A 266 5.18 0.91 -6.34
C THR A 266 6.51 1.09 -7.05
N ALA A 267 7.06 0.00 -7.60
CA ALA A 267 8.25 0.03 -8.44
C ALA A 267 7.90 -0.50 -9.84
N THR A 268 7.98 0.35 -10.85
CA THR A 268 7.78 0.00 -12.25
C THR A 268 9.13 -0.13 -12.95
N ALA A 269 9.24 -1.10 -13.83
CA ALA A 269 10.45 -1.32 -14.62
C ALA A 269 10.09 -1.58 -16.09
N ILE A 270 10.87 -0.99 -17.01
CA ILE A 270 10.67 -1.08 -18.45
C ILE A 270 12.03 -1.35 -19.07
N THR A 271 12.11 -2.26 -20.03
CA THR A 271 13.34 -2.63 -20.73
C THR A 271 13.21 -2.46 -22.24
N GLN A 272 14.34 -2.16 -22.90
CA GLN A 272 14.41 -1.86 -24.33
C GLN A 272 14.09 -3.04 -25.26
N ASN A 273 14.20 -4.28 -24.80
CA ASN A 273 14.05 -5.45 -25.69
C ASN A 273 12.70 -5.55 -26.43
N THR A 274 11.74 -4.70 -26.10
CA THR A 274 10.46 -4.57 -26.79
C THR A 274 10.36 -3.28 -27.62
N LEU A 275 11.41 -2.43 -27.64
CA LEU A 275 11.41 -1.12 -28.26
C LEU A 275 12.25 -1.10 -29.54
N GLN A 276 11.88 -0.21 -30.48
CA GLN A 276 12.59 -0.07 -31.76
C GLN A 276 13.88 0.76 -31.63
N SER A 277 13.90 1.70 -30.68
CA SER A 277 15.07 2.53 -30.40
C SER A 277 15.22 2.84 -28.92
N ASP A 278 16.43 3.24 -28.48
CA ASP A 278 16.69 3.67 -27.11
C ASP A 278 15.84 4.88 -26.68
N ASN A 279 15.53 5.76 -27.61
CA ASN A 279 14.72 6.96 -27.35
C ASN A 279 13.27 6.62 -27.01
N ASP A 280 12.76 5.46 -27.46
CA ASP A 280 11.40 5.02 -27.20
C ASP A 280 11.17 4.70 -25.71
N ILE A 281 12.27 4.54 -24.93
CA ILE A 281 12.18 4.26 -23.49
C ILE A 281 11.43 5.36 -22.73
N PHE A 282 11.63 6.63 -23.11
CA PHE A 282 10.91 7.74 -22.48
C PHE A 282 9.43 7.78 -22.86
N GLN A 283 9.10 7.50 -24.11
CA GLN A 283 7.71 7.45 -24.57
C GLN A 283 6.96 6.31 -23.88
N GLN A 284 7.60 5.14 -23.80
CA GLN A 284 7.01 3.99 -23.12
C GLN A 284 6.86 4.22 -21.63
N ALA A 285 7.90 4.77 -20.97
CA ALA A 285 7.84 5.11 -19.56
C ALA A 285 6.77 6.19 -19.27
N GLN A 286 6.66 7.19 -20.14
CA GLN A 286 5.60 8.21 -20.10
C GLN A 286 4.20 7.57 -20.20
N HIS A 287 4.02 6.65 -21.16
CA HIS A 287 2.75 5.94 -21.34
C HIS A 287 2.39 5.10 -20.12
N ASP A 288 3.33 4.31 -19.62
CA ASP A 288 3.10 3.37 -18.53
C ASP A 288 2.78 4.13 -17.22
N GLU A 289 3.54 5.17 -16.92
CA GLU A 289 3.29 5.96 -15.70
C GLU A 289 2.05 6.84 -15.79
N GLN A 290 1.71 7.36 -16.95
CA GLN A 290 0.44 8.07 -17.13
C GLN A 290 -0.75 7.11 -16.99
N THR A 291 -0.64 5.88 -17.49
CA THR A 291 -1.65 4.83 -17.29
C THR A 291 -1.82 4.50 -15.81
N HIS A 292 -0.71 4.39 -15.06
CA HIS A 292 -0.73 4.19 -13.61
C HIS A 292 -1.40 5.37 -12.89
N ALA A 293 -0.98 6.60 -13.18
CA ALA A 293 -1.52 7.81 -12.58
C ALA A 293 -3.04 7.94 -12.82
N TYR A 294 -3.49 7.75 -14.04
CA TYR A 294 -4.92 7.79 -14.36
C TYR A 294 -5.72 6.68 -13.69
N THR A 295 -5.15 5.49 -13.60
CA THR A 295 -5.80 4.37 -12.89
C THR A 295 -5.95 4.67 -11.41
N LEU A 296 -4.89 5.17 -10.76
CA LEU A 296 -4.96 5.60 -9.37
C LEU A 296 -5.98 6.71 -9.18
N ASN A 297 -5.98 7.71 -10.06
CA ASN A 297 -6.92 8.83 -9.97
C ASN A 297 -8.37 8.38 -10.14
N ALA A 298 -8.68 7.52 -11.11
CA ALA A 298 -10.00 6.94 -11.32
C ALA A 298 -10.53 6.18 -10.09
N MET A 299 -9.64 5.66 -9.24
CA MET A 299 -9.98 4.99 -7.99
C MET A 299 -9.97 5.93 -6.77
N GLY A 300 -9.80 7.25 -6.98
CA GLY A 300 -9.77 8.28 -5.93
C GLY A 300 -8.39 8.48 -5.28
N HIS A 301 -7.37 7.76 -5.75
CA HIS A 301 -6.00 7.87 -5.23
C HIS A 301 -5.18 8.91 -6.00
N ARG A 302 -3.99 9.22 -5.50
CA ARG A 302 -3.03 10.12 -6.14
C ARG A 302 -1.60 9.68 -5.90
N ILE A 303 -0.71 10.12 -6.77
CA ILE A 303 0.74 9.97 -6.62
C ILE A 303 1.29 11.08 -5.73
N GLU A 304 2.29 10.78 -4.90
CA GLU A 304 3.07 11.76 -4.14
C GLU A 304 4.35 12.09 -4.91
N ASN A 305 4.27 13.04 -5.84
CA ASN A 305 5.37 13.39 -6.74
C ASN A 305 6.66 13.80 -6.02
N ALA A 306 6.57 14.43 -4.85
CA ALA A 306 7.74 14.84 -4.08
C ALA A 306 8.61 13.67 -3.62
N LYS A 307 8.02 12.47 -3.51
CA LYS A 307 8.71 11.24 -3.11
C LYS A 307 8.94 10.26 -4.25
N SER A 308 8.25 10.46 -5.36
CA SER A 308 8.39 9.66 -6.57
C SER A 308 9.60 10.10 -7.40
N GLY A 309 10.12 9.21 -8.22
CA GLY A 309 11.22 9.53 -9.11
C GLY A 309 11.61 8.36 -9.99
N TYR A 310 12.44 8.62 -10.98
CA TYR A 310 12.85 7.61 -11.94
C TYR A 310 14.35 7.63 -12.26
N TYR A 311 14.84 6.49 -12.73
CA TYR A 311 16.17 6.31 -13.29
C TYR A 311 16.06 5.93 -14.75
N ILE A 312 17.02 6.40 -15.55
CA ILE A 312 17.29 5.84 -16.87
C ILE A 312 18.68 5.20 -16.82
N LEU A 313 18.74 3.95 -17.22
CA LEU A 313 19.97 3.21 -17.43
C LEU A 313 20.16 3.09 -18.94
N HIS A 314 21.21 3.70 -19.46
CA HIS A 314 21.51 3.72 -20.88
C HIS A 314 22.97 3.35 -21.13
N PHE A 315 23.22 2.54 -22.16
CA PHE A 315 24.54 2.05 -22.50
C PHE A 315 24.88 2.42 -23.93
N VAL A 316 26.04 3.07 -24.13
CA VAL A 316 26.59 3.36 -25.45
C VAL A 316 27.84 2.53 -25.66
N ARG A 317 27.98 1.95 -26.86
CA ARG A 317 29.21 1.27 -27.27
C ARG A 317 30.29 2.29 -27.53
N ASP A 318 31.40 2.16 -26.83
CA ASP A 318 32.61 2.91 -27.16
C ASP A 318 33.16 2.39 -28.51
N LYS A 319 33.51 3.29 -29.41
CA LYS A 319 34.09 2.95 -30.73
C LYS A 319 35.52 2.42 -30.63
N ILE A 320 36.24 2.74 -29.56
CA ILE A 320 37.68 2.40 -29.38
C ILE A 320 37.83 1.16 -28.49
N LEU A 321 37.03 1.07 -27.43
CA LEU A 321 36.98 -0.08 -26.56
C LEU A 321 35.57 -0.67 -26.69
N PRO A 322 35.41 -1.96 -26.98
CA PRO A 322 34.06 -2.58 -27.06
C PRO A 322 33.38 -2.70 -25.67
N SER A 323 33.82 -1.90 -24.72
CA SER A 323 33.18 -1.70 -23.44
C SER A 323 31.98 -0.76 -23.59
N CYS A 324 30.85 -1.11 -22.99
CA CYS A 324 29.73 -0.21 -22.91
C CYS A 324 29.89 0.67 -21.68
N GLY A 325 29.83 1.99 -21.86
CA GLY A 325 29.77 2.96 -20.79
C GLY A 325 28.34 3.18 -20.29
N LEU A 326 28.20 3.56 -19.04
CA LEU A 326 26.94 4.04 -18.49
C LEU A 326 26.81 5.52 -18.84
N ILE A 327 25.84 5.90 -19.65
CA ILE A 327 25.64 7.29 -20.05
C ILE A 327 24.41 7.84 -19.33
N HIS A 328 24.60 9.00 -18.71
CA HIS A 328 23.55 9.70 -17.96
C HIS A 328 22.79 10.73 -18.80
N GLU A 329 23.27 11.00 -20.00
CA GLU A 329 22.94 12.19 -20.80
C GLU A 329 21.89 11.93 -21.88
N MET A 330 21.05 10.91 -21.70
CA MET A 330 19.90 10.73 -22.56
C MET A 330 18.91 11.87 -22.32
N GLU A 331 18.67 12.71 -23.30
CA GLU A 331 17.69 13.79 -23.22
C GLU A 331 16.28 13.24 -23.10
N GLY A 332 15.46 13.87 -22.26
CA GLY A 332 14.07 13.48 -22.05
C GLY A 332 13.64 13.62 -20.60
N SER A 333 12.35 13.69 -20.41
CA SER A 333 11.72 13.73 -19.07
C SER A 333 10.42 12.94 -19.08
N ILE A 334 10.04 12.46 -17.91
CA ILE A 334 8.73 11.84 -17.67
C ILE A 334 7.86 12.88 -16.97
N THR A 335 6.67 13.12 -17.50
CA THR A 335 5.72 14.09 -16.97
C THR A 335 4.43 13.38 -16.65
N ILE A 336 3.89 13.60 -15.46
CA ILE A 336 2.65 12.96 -15.00
C ILE A 336 1.58 14.03 -14.81
N GLN A 337 0.42 13.79 -15.38
CA GLN A 337 -0.81 14.48 -15.08
C GLN A 337 -1.55 13.67 -14.01
N GLU A 338 -1.63 14.19 -12.79
CA GLU A 338 -2.22 13.45 -11.64
C GLU A 338 -3.74 13.28 -11.74
N ALA A 339 -4.41 14.23 -12.37
CA ALA A 339 -5.85 14.19 -12.64
C ALA A 339 -6.12 14.71 -14.06
N PHE A 340 -7.26 14.37 -14.63
CA PHE A 340 -7.61 14.75 -16.01
C PHE A 340 -7.58 16.25 -16.28
N ASP A 341 -7.78 17.06 -15.25
CA ASP A 341 -7.84 18.53 -15.27
C ASP A 341 -6.66 19.20 -14.57
N SER A 342 -5.65 18.41 -14.11
CA SER A 342 -4.48 18.96 -13.44
C SER A 342 -3.36 19.31 -14.44
N GLU A 343 -2.55 20.31 -14.08
CA GLU A 343 -1.32 20.61 -14.83
C GLU A 343 -0.34 19.45 -14.74
N PRO A 344 0.34 19.12 -15.87
CA PRO A 344 1.36 18.09 -15.87
C PRO A 344 2.55 18.47 -14.97
N VAL A 345 3.05 17.52 -14.20
CA VAL A 345 4.18 17.69 -13.30
C VAL A 345 5.35 16.82 -13.78
N VAL A 346 6.52 17.41 -13.94
CA VAL A 346 7.73 16.67 -14.31
C VAL A 346 8.21 15.84 -13.12
N MET A 347 8.36 14.54 -13.32
CA MET A 347 8.91 13.64 -12.32
C MET A 347 10.40 13.89 -12.08
N LYS A 348 10.83 13.68 -10.85
CA LYS A 348 12.23 13.81 -10.46
C LYS A 348 13.08 12.72 -11.10
N ARG A 349 14.04 13.11 -11.93
CA ARG A 349 15.06 12.21 -12.46
C ARG A 349 16.17 12.00 -11.43
N LEU A 350 16.51 10.75 -11.15
CA LEU A 350 17.57 10.35 -10.24
C LEU A 350 18.81 9.96 -11.03
N GLN A 351 19.98 10.37 -10.56
CA GLN A 351 21.25 9.94 -11.16
C GLN A 351 21.55 8.48 -10.80
N PRO A 352 22.13 7.67 -11.69
CA PRO A 352 22.37 6.25 -11.46
C PRO A 352 23.19 5.90 -10.21
N PHE A 353 24.03 6.80 -9.73
CA PHE A 353 24.79 6.64 -8.49
C PHE A 353 24.02 7.12 -7.26
N GLN A 354 22.92 7.83 -7.42
CA GLN A 354 22.09 8.33 -6.33
C GLN A 354 21.23 7.19 -5.80
N ALA A 355 21.42 6.82 -4.54
CA ALA A 355 20.61 5.80 -3.92
C ALA A 355 19.22 6.34 -3.54
N HIS A 356 18.19 5.63 -3.94
CA HIS A 356 16.81 5.84 -3.51
C HIS A 356 16.47 4.90 -2.35
N ARG A 357 15.64 5.38 -1.41
CA ARG A 357 15.17 4.55 -0.30
C ARG A 357 13.93 3.78 -0.74
N THR A 358 14.02 2.46 -0.75
CA THR A 358 12.91 1.55 -1.05
C THR A 358 12.74 0.58 0.13
N LEU A 359 11.57 0.57 0.77
CA LEU A 359 11.21 -0.36 1.85
C LEU A 359 12.29 -0.47 2.95
N GLY A 360 12.88 0.66 3.32
CA GLY A 360 13.92 0.74 4.35
C GLY A 360 15.35 0.47 3.88
N CYS A 361 15.55 0.04 2.65
CA CYS A 361 16.86 -0.15 2.02
C CYS A 361 17.21 1.02 1.10
N HIS A 362 18.50 1.35 1.00
CA HIS A 362 19.01 2.35 0.05
C HIS A 362 19.67 1.62 -1.14
N VAL A 363 19.05 1.70 -2.30
CA VAL A 363 19.48 1.01 -3.51
C VAL A 363 19.81 2.02 -4.60
N ALA A 364 20.93 1.85 -5.28
CA ALA A 364 21.34 2.63 -6.45
C ALA A 364 21.39 1.74 -7.69
N ILE A 365 20.90 2.22 -8.82
CA ILE A 365 20.79 1.44 -10.06
C ILE A 365 22.17 1.00 -10.59
N ASN A 366 23.23 1.75 -10.32
CA ASN A 366 24.61 1.40 -10.69
C ASN A 366 25.22 0.30 -9.82
N GLY A 367 24.50 -0.22 -8.82
CA GLY A 367 24.94 -1.28 -7.93
C GLY A 367 25.79 -0.84 -6.73
N GLN A 368 25.97 0.46 -6.52
CA GLN A 368 26.69 0.95 -5.35
C GLN A 368 25.87 0.75 -4.07
N SER A 369 26.51 0.19 -3.05
CA SER A 369 25.92 0.00 -1.71
C SER A 369 26.39 1.02 -0.67
N ARG A 370 27.16 2.02 -1.07
CA ARG A 370 27.79 3.00 -0.16
C ARG A 370 26.79 3.65 0.81
N ARG A 371 25.64 4.11 0.31
CA ARG A 371 24.62 4.75 1.15
C ARG A 371 24.04 3.78 2.18
N GLN A 372 23.72 2.56 1.75
CA GLN A 372 23.21 1.51 2.64
C GLN A 372 24.23 1.17 3.71
N PHE A 373 25.50 1.06 3.37
CA PHE A 373 26.57 0.80 4.33
C PHE A 373 26.69 1.90 5.40
N ILE A 374 26.62 3.19 5.00
CA ILE A 374 26.64 4.32 5.94
C ILE A 374 25.47 4.23 6.93
N VAL A 375 24.26 3.92 6.45
CA VAL A 375 23.07 3.79 7.29
C VAL A 375 23.20 2.63 8.27
N LEU A 376 23.70 1.47 7.81
CA LEU A 376 23.91 0.31 8.69
C LEU A 376 24.99 0.57 9.74
N LYS A 377 26.11 1.21 9.35
CA LYS A 377 27.16 1.59 10.27
C LYS A 377 26.63 2.49 11.40
N LYS A 378 25.84 3.51 11.04
CA LYS A 378 25.21 4.41 12.03
C LYS A 378 24.31 3.63 13.00
N LYS A 379 23.44 2.75 12.50
CA LYS A 379 22.56 1.93 13.35
C LYS A 379 23.34 0.99 14.28
N ILE A 380 24.42 0.37 13.80
CA ILE A 380 25.28 -0.48 14.64
C ILE A 380 25.91 0.35 15.76
N GLN A 381 26.36 1.56 15.46
CA GLN A 381 26.90 2.48 16.46
C GLN A 381 25.85 2.87 17.53
N GLU A 382 24.62 3.17 17.09
CA GLU A 382 23.49 3.47 17.99
C GLU A 382 23.08 2.29 18.89
N TRP A 383 23.29 1.05 18.44
CA TRP A 383 23.02 -0.15 19.25
C TRP A 383 24.17 -0.50 20.21
N ALA A 384 25.37 -0.02 19.95
CA ALA A 384 26.55 -0.31 20.77
C ALA A 384 26.73 0.70 21.92
N THR A 385 25.97 1.78 21.93
CA THR A 385 25.86 2.78 23.02
C THR A 385 24.64 2.54 23.89
#